data_27e91d9443f7cb5e77f29a25713e94d3
#
_entry.id   27e91d9443f7cb5e77f29a25713e94d3
#
_cell.length_a   1.000
_cell.length_b   1.000
_cell.length_c   1.000
_cell.angle_alpha   90.00
_cell.angle_beta   90.00
_cell.angle_gamma   90.00
#
_symmetry.space_group_name_H-M   'P 1'
#
loop_
_entity.id
_entity.type
_entity.pdbx_description
1 polymer ?
#
loop_
_entity_poly.entity_id
_entity_poly.type
_entity_poly.pdbx_seq_one_letter_code
_entity_poly.pdbx_strand_id
1 'polypeptide(L)'
;MKIKLNKIKINSNFKFNIIAIFLIIIFCIAISPITLQNDTYYTIKIGEHIQNYGIDMKDPFSWHEGLNYTYPHWLYDLLTYKVYSMFGFVGIYVATVILACVLGITIYKVNCKISKSNIVSFFTTIGSMYILKGFISARAQLVTFILFILTIYFIEMFLKNKKWKYAIGLIIIPILIANLHCAVWPFYFVLYLPYIGEYFIAIIADTIIYRKLEKKILNIKIKVLSKNSKKVNQVIKLKKELVKLEEKIKKVKQKRKENLKNPYKIYMKRNPNVKWLIVIMVICSLTGLLTPLGNTPYTYLIKTMQGNTTQNINEHLPMTLTEQIPALCTILIFLSILTFTKTKIRLSDLFMLGGLCLLMLNSRRQLSMFAIICSVILSKLIVELIEKHEFKKGALKKITKEITSKTGTIILLLCMSLLSYYFAKDKVNEKIIDEKTYPVQACDYIINNIDLGKAKFYNEYNYGSYMLYRNIPVFIDSRADLYAPEFSGLQDDIFMDFIETSGISVFYEDIFKKYGITHVIAYKDSKVNMIINKSNDLNYKQLYCDDNFVIYERLNSNFGGE
;
A
#
# COMPACT_ATOMS: atom_id res chain seq x y z
N MET A 1 -52.53 21.07 24.65
CA MET A 1 -51.15 21.56 24.53
C MET A 1 -50.42 20.76 23.45
N LYS A 2 -50.39 21.24 22.18
CA LYS A 2 -49.72 20.55 21.07
C LYS A 2 -48.25 20.91 21.10
N ILE A 3 -47.38 19.98 21.48
CA ILE A 3 -45.94 20.13 21.41
C ILE A 3 -45.56 20.20 19.92
N LYS A 4 -45.22 21.39 19.42
CA LYS A 4 -44.57 21.56 18.12
C LYS A 4 -43.17 21.00 18.21
N LEU A 5 -42.95 19.77 17.75
CA LEU A 5 -41.65 19.24 17.46
C LEU A 5 -40.99 20.13 16.39
N ASN A 6 -40.07 21.00 16.81
CA ASN A 6 -39.21 21.75 15.91
C ASN A 6 -38.47 20.73 15.03
N LYS A 7 -38.88 20.60 13.77
CA LYS A 7 -38.12 19.84 12.75
C LYS A 7 -36.73 20.46 12.63
N ILE A 8 -35.75 19.88 13.27
CA ILE A 8 -34.32 20.21 13.09
C ILE A 8 -34.06 20.14 11.59
N LYS A 9 -33.82 21.28 10.97
CA LYS A 9 -33.45 21.38 9.55
C LYS A 9 -32.03 20.79 9.40
N ILE A 10 -31.95 19.47 9.27
CA ILE A 10 -30.67 18.75 9.07
C ILE A 10 -30.05 19.25 7.77
N ASN A 11 -28.82 19.77 7.85
CA ASN A 11 -28.07 20.27 6.70
C ASN A 11 -27.91 19.17 5.65
N SER A 12 -28.12 19.48 4.36
CA SER A 12 -28.00 18.53 3.24
C SER A 12 -26.65 17.80 3.21
N ASN A 13 -25.58 18.48 3.57
CA ASN A 13 -24.24 17.88 3.68
C ASN A 13 -24.16 16.83 4.79
N PHE A 14 -24.83 17.04 5.91
CA PHE A 14 -24.86 16.07 7.02
C PHE A 14 -25.66 14.82 6.64
N LYS A 15 -26.84 15.01 6.01
CA LYS A 15 -27.63 13.88 5.48
C LYS A 15 -26.82 13.06 4.47
N PHE A 16 -26.14 13.73 3.53
CA PHE A 16 -25.33 13.05 2.54
C PHE A 16 -24.18 12.26 3.19
N ASN A 17 -23.52 12.79 4.22
CA ASN A 17 -22.46 12.07 4.92
C ASN A 17 -22.92 10.75 5.53
N ILE A 18 -24.11 10.72 6.13
CA ILE A 18 -24.66 9.48 6.70
C ILE A 18 -24.92 8.46 5.59
N ILE A 19 -25.58 8.89 4.52
CA ILE A 19 -25.87 8.02 3.36
C ILE A 19 -24.57 7.49 2.73
N ALA A 20 -23.60 8.38 2.53
CA ALA A 20 -22.31 8.02 1.93
C ALA A 20 -21.55 6.98 2.77
N ILE A 21 -21.46 7.18 4.10
CA ILE A 21 -20.79 6.21 4.99
C ILE A 21 -21.53 4.85 4.96
N PHE A 22 -22.85 4.86 5.02
CA PHE A 22 -23.65 3.62 4.93
C PHE A 22 -23.40 2.88 3.61
N LEU A 23 -23.42 3.58 2.48
CA LEU A 23 -23.16 2.99 1.17
C LEU A 23 -21.72 2.49 1.00
N ILE A 24 -20.74 3.19 1.57
CA ILE A 24 -19.33 2.74 1.58
C ILE A 24 -19.23 1.43 2.38
N ILE A 25 -19.88 1.32 3.54
CA ILE A 25 -19.89 0.09 4.35
C ILE A 25 -20.49 -1.07 3.55
N ILE A 26 -21.66 -0.89 2.94
CA ILE A 26 -22.30 -1.93 2.11
C ILE A 26 -21.38 -2.35 0.97
N PHE A 27 -20.77 -1.39 0.28
CA PHE A 27 -19.85 -1.68 -0.82
C PHE A 27 -18.60 -2.42 -0.35
N CYS A 28 -18.00 -2.03 0.78
CA CYS A 28 -16.84 -2.72 1.36
C CYS A 28 -17.18 -4.17 1.74
N ILE A 29 -18.34 -4.42 2.33
CA ILE A 29 -18.82 -5.78 2.63
C ILE A 29 -18.96 -6.57 1.31
N ALA A 30 -19.55 -5.96 0.29
CA ALA A 30 -19.78 -6.62 -1.00
C ALA A 30 -18.49 -7.00 -1.73
N ILE A 31 -17.41 -6.21 -1.62
CA ILE A 31 -16.13 -6.50 -2.29
C ILE A 31 -15.14 -7.32 -1.46
N SER A 32 -15.37 -7.51 -0.15
CA SER A 32 -14.47 -8.28 0.71
C SER A 32 -14.59 -9.78 0.44
N PRO A 33 -13.51 -10.53 0.14
CA PRO A 33 -13.56 -11.96 -0.16
C PRO A 33 -13.94 -12.77 1.10
N ILE A 34 -14.65 -13.87 0.92
CA ILE A 34 -14.95 -14.84 1.99
C ILE A 34 -13.79 -15.82 2.14
N THR A 35 -13.24 -16.28 1.01
CA THR A 35 -12.14 -17.25 0.98
C THR A 35 -10.84 -16.62 1.51
N LEU A 36 -10.20 -17.33 2.43
CA LEU A 36 -8.92 -16.91 3.00
C LEU A 36 -7.79 -17.17 2.01
N GLN A 37 -6.82 -16.27 2.00
CA GLN A 37 -5.60 -16.41 1.21
C GLN A 37 -4.55 -17.24 1.95
N ASN A 38 -3.60 -17.81 1.20
CA ASN A 38 -2.53 -18.65 1.72
C ASN A 38 -1.77 -18.00 2.89
N ASP A 39 -1.45 -16.72 2.80
CA ASP A 39 -0.72 -15.99 3.84
C ASP A 39 -1.46 -15.93 5.19
N THR A 40 -2.78 -16.01 5.20
CA THR A 40 -3.56 -16.00 6.44
C THR A 40 -3.20 -17.17 7.34
N TYR A 41 -2.89 -18.32 6.78
CA TYR A 41 -2.59 -19.53 7.51
C TYR A 41 -1.26 -19.46 8.26
N TYR A 42 -0.18 -19.01 7.58
CA TYR A 42 1.08 -18.81 8.30
C TYR A 42 1.00 -17.68 9.32
N THR A 43 0.27 -16.59 9.01
CA THR A 43 0.05 -15.47 9.94
C THR A 43 -0.56 -15.96 11.27
N ILE A 44 -1.54 -16.87 11.22
CA ILE A 44 -2.13 -17.49 12.42
C ILE A 44 -1.07 -18.30 13.19
N LYS A 45 -0.29 -19.13 12.49
CA LYS A 45 0.71 -20.00 13.14
C LYS A 45 1.89 -19.24 13.71
N ILE A 46 2.37 -18.20 13.02
CA ILE A 46 3.38 -17.28 13.54
C ILE A 46 2.86 -16.56 14.80
N GLY A 47 1.61 -16.10 14.79
CA GLY A 47 0.99 -15.47 15.94
C GLY A 47 0.87 -16.42 17.14
N GLU A 48 0.53 -17.70 16.91
CA GLU A 48 0.54 -18.76 17.90
C GLU A 48 1.94 -18.98 18.49
N HIS A 49 2.95 -19.09 17.61
CA HIS A 49 4.35 -19.24 18.02
C HIS A 49 4.83 -18.07 18.88
N ILE A 50 4.57 -16.82 18.42
CA ILE A 50 4.95 -15.62 19.19
C ILE A 50 4.28 -15.61 20.57
N GLN A 51 3.04 -16.01 20.68
CA GLN A 51 2.35 -16.05 21.97
C GLN A 51 2.97 -17.07 22.94
N ASN A 52 3.41 -18.21 22.43
CA ASN A 52 3.89 -19.33 23.26
C ASN A 52 5.40 -19.24 23.56
N TYR A 53 6.18 -18.75 22.60
CA TYR A 53 7.67 -18.81 22.66
C TYR A 53 8.33 -17.42 22.49
N GLY A 54 7.59 -16.39 22.08
CA GLY A 54 8.14 -15.07 21.80
C GLY A 54 8.73 -14.97 20.38
N ILE A 55 9.59 -13.96 20.18
CA ILE A 55 10.28 -13.69 18.91
C ILE A 55 11.73 -14.20 19.06
N ASP A 56 12.03 -15.34 18.45
CA ASP A 56 13.32 -16.01 18.50
C ASP A 56 14.18 -15.82 17.24
N MET A 57 13.65 -15.13 16.22
CA MET A 57 14.28 -14.84 14.93
C MET A 57 14.64 -16.11 14.14
N LYS A 58 13.96 -17.22 14.38
CA LYS A 58 14.13 -18.50 13.66
C LYS A 58 12.80 -19.01 13.15
N ASP A 59 12.88 -19.90 12.14
CA ASP A 59 11.70 -20.59 11.60
C ASP A 59 11.46 -21.93 12.29
N PRO A 60 10.31 -22.15 12.94
CA PRO A 60 10.00 -23.41 13.58
C PRO A 60 9.15 -24.36 12.74
N PHE A 61 8.81 -24.03 11.49
CA PHE A 61 7.77 -24.72 10.74
C PHE A 61 8.26 -25.50 9.52
N SER A 62 9.34 -25.05 8.89
CA SER A 62 9.95 -25.77 7.80
C SER A 62 10.77 -26.95 8.34
N TRP A 63 10.89 -28.03 7.56
CA TRP A 63 11.81 -29.10 7.88
C TRP A 63 13.27 -28.78 7.49
N HIS A 64 13.54 -27.62 6.83
CA HIS A 64 14.89 -27.12 6.64
C HIS A 64 15.46 -26.62 7.98
N GLU A 65 16.66 -27.04 8.30
CA GLU A 65 17.32 -26.66 9.55
C GLU A 65 18.03 -25.30 9.44
N GLY A 66 17.98 -24.51 10.50
CA GLY A 66 18.79 -23.30 10.64
C GLY A 66 18.25 -22.04 9.94
N LEU A 67 17.04 -22.07 9.39
CA LEU A 67 16.43 -20.89 8.77
C LEU A 67 16.24 -19.74 9.75
N ASN A 68 16.77 -18.56 9.41
CA ASN A 68 16.49 -17.33 10.14
C ASN A 68 15.19 -16.71 9.62
N TYR A 69 14.32 -16.29 10.53
CA TYR A 69 13.07 -15.62 10.20
C TYR A 69 12.98 -14.23 10.83
N THR A 70 12.59 -13.24 10.08
CA THR A 70 12.63 -11.82 10.50
C THR A 70 11.35 -11.29 11.13
N TYR A 71 10.27 -12.08 11.18
CA TYR A 71 8.95 -11.72 11.73
C TYR A 71 8.44 -10.35 11.26
N PRO A 72 8.35 -10.08 9.94
CA PRO A 72 8.16 -8.72 9.42
C PRO A 72 6.82 -8.06 9.79
N HIS A 73 5.87 -8.80 10.33
CA HIS A 73 4.57 -8.32 10.81
C HIS A 73 4.15 -8.93 12.15
N TRP A 74 5.13 -9.15 13.04
CA TRP A 74 4.96 -9.85 14.32
C TRP A 74 3.72 -9.43 15.12
N LEU A 75 3.45 -8.12 15.23
CA LEU A 75 2.31 -7.62 16.00
C LEU A 75 0.97 -7.90 15.28
N TYR A 76 0.96 -7.80 13.96
CA TYR A 76 -0.21 -8.16 13.17
C TYR A 76 -0.52 -9.67 13.27
N ASP A 77 0.51 -10.51 13.20
CA ASP A 77 0.39 -11.97 13.31
C ASP A 77 -0.17 -12.35 14.69
N LEU A 78 0.38 -11.78 15.75
CA LEU A 78 -0.11 -11.99 17.13
C LEU A 78 -1.58 -11.56 17.30
N LEU A 79 -1.98 -10.40 16.75
CA LEU A 79 -3.36 -9.93 16.81
C LEU A 79 -4.29 -10.83 16.00
N THR A 80 -3.85 -11.29 14.83
CA THR A 80 -4.61 -12.21 13.97
C THR A 80 -4.82 -13.55 14.68
N TYR A 81 -3.79 -14.11 15.31
CA TYR A 81 -3.95 -15.33 16.11
C TYR A 81 -4.95 -15.15 17.28
N LYS A 82 -4.91 -14.03 17.99
CA LYS A 82 -5.88 -13.75 19.06
C LYS A 82 -7.32 -13.71 18.56
N VAL A 83 -7.55 -13.08 17.40
CA VAL A 83 -8.87 -13.08 16.78
C VAL A 83 -9.28 -14.51 16.38
N TYR A 84 -8.35 -15.26 15.79
CA TYR A 84 -8.57 -16.64 15.39
C TYR A 84 -8.87 -17.55 16.60
N SER A 85 -8.11 -17.45 17.67
CA SER A 85 -8.31 -18.28 18.87
C SER A 85 -9.65 -18.05 19.58
N MET A 86 -10.22 -16.82 19.44
CA MET A 86 -11.54 -16.50 20.02
C MET A 86 -12.72 -16.83 19.10
N PHE A 87 -12.56 -16.64 17.79
CA PHE A 87 -13.69 -16.64 16.85
C PHE A 87 -13.45 -17.49 15.59
N GLY A 88 -12.34 -18.21 15.51
CA GLY A 88 -11.97 -19.04 14.37
C GLY A 88 -11.81 -18.24 13.06
N PHE A 89 -11.94 -18.92 11.95
CA PHE A 89 -11.84 -18.30 10.61
C PHE A 89 -12.94 -17.28 10.32
N VAL A 90 -14.13 -17.46 10.90
CA VAL A 90 -15.22 -16.47 10.80
C VAL A 90 -14.78 -15.14 11.41
N GLY A 91 -14.07 -15.18 12.54
CA GLY A 91 -13.49 -13.98 13.17
C GLY A 91 -12.49 -13.28 12.28
N ILE A 92 -11.64 -14.01 11.58
CA ILE A 92 -10.68 -13.44 10.61
C ILE A 92 -11.40 -12.76 9.45
N TYR A 93 -12.43 -13.40 8.88
CA TYR A 93 -13.26 -12.80 7.83
C TYR A 93 -13.91 -11.50 8.32
N VAL A 94 -14.58 -11.51 9.47
CA VAL A 94 -15.24 -10.33 10.04
C VAL A 94 -14.23 -9.22 10.32
N ALA A 95 -13.06 -9.51 10.88
CA ALA A 95 -11.99 -8.54 11.10
C ALA A 95 -11.50 -7.91 9.79
N THR A 96 -11.35 -8.70 8.73
CA THR A 96 -10.98 -8.23 7.39
C THR A 96 -12.03 -7.27 6.83
N VAL A 97 -13.32 -7.61 6.94
CA VAL A 97 -14.44 -6.75 6.52
C VAL A 97 -14.43 -5.44 7.31
N ILE A 98 -14.24 -5.49 8.63
CA ILE A 98 -14.14 -4.29 9.47
C ILE A 98 -12.98 -3.40 9.02
N LEU A 99 -11.79 -3.97 8.78
CA LEU A 99 -10.63 -3.21 8.29
C LEU A 99 -10.89 -2.59 6.91
N ALA A 100 -11.55 -3.30 6.00
CA ALA A 100 -11.95 -2.77 4.70
C ALA A 100 -12.93 -1.59 4.84
N CYS A 101 -13.90 -1.69 5.74
CA CYS A 101 -14.83 -0.60 6.05
C CYS A 101 -14.10 0.60 6.66
N VAL A 102 -13.19 0.38 7.60
CA VAL A 102 -12.35 1.43 8.21
C VAL A 102 -11.50 2.12 7.15
N LEU A 103 -10.89 1.37 6.22
CA LEU A 103 -10.14 1.92 5.09
C LEU A 103 -11.03 2.80 4.21
N GLY A 104 -12.17 2.30 3.74
CA GLY A 104 -13.10 3.05 2.90
C GLY A 104 -13.60 4.33 3.56
N ILE A 105 -13.99 4.26 4.84
CA ILE A 105 -14.41 5.42 5.63
C ILE A 105 -13.26 6.42 5.81
N THR A 106 -12.04 5.94 6.03
CA THR A 106 -10.86 6.79 6.22
C THR A 106 -10.52 7.53 4.93
N ILE A 107 -10.49 6.85 3.77
CA ILE A 107 -10.30 7.47 2.45
C ILE A 107 -11.37 8.54 2.24
N TYR A 108 -12.64 8.23 2.48
CA TYR A 108 -13.75 9.18 2.34
C TYR A 108 -13.56 10.42 3.20
N LYS A 109 -13.28 10.24 4.50
CA LYS A 109 -13.10 11.37 5.43
C LYS A 109 -11.88 12.21 5.08
N VAL A 110 -10.79 11.61 4.67
CA VAL A 110 -9.57 12.32 4.22
C VAL A 110 -9.88 13.13 2.96
N ASN A 111 -10.50 12.51 1.97
CA ASN A 111 -10.92 13.18 0.74
C ASN A 111 -11.86 14.37 1.05
N CYS A 112 -12.85 14.21 1.93
CA CYS A 112 -13.74 15.31 2.36
C CYS A 112 -13.00 16.48 3.01
N LYS A 113 -12.01 16.20 3.86
CA LYS A 113 -11.23 17.24 4.56
C LYS A 113 -10.30 18.00 3.62
N ILE A 114 -9.74 17.33 2.62
CA ILE A 114 -8.78 17.90 1.69
C ILE A 114 -9.50 18.59 0.53
N SER A 115 -10.44 17.93 -0.15
CA SER A 115 -11.17 18.47 -1.31
C SER A 115 -12.30 19.44 -0.93
N LYS A 116 -12.85 19.33 0.29
CA LYS A 116 -14.01 20.09 0.81
C LYS A 116 -15.34 19.80 0.11
N SER A 117 -15.47 18.66 -0.56
CA SER A 117 -16.70 18.21 -1.20
C SER A 117 -17.02 16.78 -0.82
N ASN A 118 -18.16 16.57 -0.14
CA ASN A 118 -18.58 15.24 0.31
C ASN A 118 -18.95 14.35 -0.87
N ILE A 119 -19.58 14.92 -1.89
CA ILE A 119 -20.09 14.18 -3.04
C ILE A 119 -18.95 13.66 -3.93
N VAL A 120 -18.00 14.54 -4.27
CA VAL A 120 -16.83 14.17 -5.06
C VAL A 120 -16.00 13.14 -4.30
N SER A 121 -15.81 13.34 -2.98
CA SER A 121 -15.11 12.41 -2.11
C SER A 121 -15.77 11.04 -2.06
N PHE A 122 -17.09 10.96 -2.07
CA PHE A 122 -17.81 9.69 -2.12
C PHE A 122 -17.49 8.90 -3.39
N PHE A 123 -17.65 9.52 -4.57
CA PHE A 123 -17.40 8.81 -5.83
C PHE A 123 -15.93 8.44 -6.02
N THR A 124 -14.99 9.32 -5.65
CA THR A 124 -13.55 8.99 -5.71
C THR A 124 -13.18 7.89 -4.73
N THR A 125 -13.84 7.79 -3.57
CA THR A 125 -13.65 6.70 -2.62
C THR A 125 -14.18 5.37 -3.16
N ILE A 126 -15.39 5.34 -3.73
CA ILE A 126 -15.94 4.12 -4.35
C ILE A 126 -15.03 3.65 -5.48
N GLY A 127 -14.55 4.55 -6.35
CA GLY A 127 -13.59 4.21 -7.41
C GLY A 127 -12.28 3.65 -6.86
N SER A 128 -11.73 4.25 -5.80
CA SER A 128 -10.54 3.75 -5.12
C SER A 128 -10.75 2.36 -4.53
N MET A 129 -11.84 2.14 -3.79
CA MET A 129 -12.17 0.84 -3.20
C MET A 129 -12.44 -0.23 -4.25
N TYR A 130 -12.99 0.15 -5.41
CA TYR A 130 -13.16 -0.75 -6.55
C TYR A 130 -11.80 -1.26 -7.09
N ILE A 131 -10.81 -0.37 -7.25
CA ILE A 131 -9.45 -0.76 -7.66
C ILE A 131 -8.80 -1.63 -6.58
N LEU A 132 -9.06 -1.33 -5.29
CA LEU A 132 -8.49 -2.04 -4.15
C LEU A 132 -9.11 -3.41 -3.88
N LYS A 133 -10.20 -3.82 -4.54
CA LYS A 133 -10.90 -5.07 -4.23
C LYS A 133 -9.99 -6.30 -4.20
N GLY A 134 -9.02 -6.39 -5.12
CA GLY A 134 -8.05 -7.50 -5.18
C GLY A 134 -6.97 -7.47 -4.09
N PHE A 135 -6.88 -6.37 -3.31
CA PHE A 135 -5.94 -6.20 -2.21
C PHE A 135 -6.62 -6.29 -0.83
N ILE A 136 -7.93 -6.54 -0.79
CA ILE A 136 -8.66 -6.75 0.47
C ILE A 136 -8.48 -8.21 0.87
N SER A 137 -7.67 -8.44 1.89
CA SER A 137 -7.37 -9.77 2.43
C SER A 137 -6.90 -9.67 3.87
N ALA A 138 -6.87 -10.79 4.58
CA ALA A 138 -6.39 -10.88 5.96
C ALA A 138 -4.85 -10.80 6.02
N ARG A 139 -4.31 -9.66 5.61
CA ARG A 139 -2.87 -9.36 5.55
C ARG A 139 -2.59 -8.03 6.25
N ALA A 140 -1.39 -7.86 6.80
CA ALA A 140 -0.89 -6.60 7.40
C ALA A 140 -0.97 -5.39 6.46
N GLN A 141 -0.98 -5.65 5.15
CA GLN A 141 -1.10 -4.66 4.08
C GLN A 141 -2.36 -3.78 4.23
N LEU A 142 -3.49 -4.34 4.65
CA LEU A 142 -4.75 -3.60 4.79
C LEU A 142 -4.65 -2.51 5.88
N VAL A 143 -3.97 -2.80 6.99
CA VAL A 143 -3.68 -1.82 8.04
C VAL A 143 -2.71 -0.75 7.53
N THR A 144 -1.71 -1.14 6.75
CA THR A 144 -0.76 -0.22 6.14
C THR A 144 -1.44 0.81 5.24
N PHE A 145 -2.44 0.41 4.47
CA PHE A 145 -3.21 1.33 3.61
C PHE A 145 -3.90 2.43 4.44
N ILE A 146 -4.47 2.07 5.59
CA ILE A 146 -5.07 3.02 6.52
C ILE A 146 -4.01 3.99 7.05
N LEU A 147 -2.84 3.49 7.44
CA LEU A 147 -1.76 4.30 7.98
C LEU A 147 -1.18 5.27 6.93
N PHE A 148 -1.06 4.84 5.68
CA PHE A 148 -0.54 5.67 4.60
C PHE A 148 -1.50 6.80 4.20
N ILE A 149 -2.80 6.53 4.10
CA ILE A 149 -3.77 7.60 3.81
C ILE A 149 -3.85 8.61 4.98
N LEU A 150 -3.71 8.15 6.23
CA LEU A 150 -3.60 9.03 7.39
C LEU A 150 -2.31 9.86 7.36
N THR A 151 -1.20 9.30 6.88
CA THR A 151 0.06 10.05 6.69
C THR A 151 -0.15 11.23 5.74
N ILE A 152 -0.75 11.01 4.58
CA ILE A 152 -1.08 12.10 3.64
C ILE A 152 -1.98 13.15 4.30
N TYR A 153 -3.00 12.72 5.04
CA TYR A 153 -3.87 13.63 5.77
C TYR A 153 -3.09 14.48 6.78
N PHE A 154 -2.22 13.87 7.58
CA PHE A 154 -1.46 14.61 8.60
C PHE A 154 -0.41 15.54 7.97
N ILE A 155 0.26 15.13 6.89
CA ILE A 155 1.17 16.01 6.13
C ILE A 155 0.41 17.24 5.61
N GLU A 156 -0.70 17.06 4.91
CA GLU A 156 -1.48 18.17 4.35
C GLU A 156 -2.02 19.11 5.46
N MET A 157 -2.50 18.55 6.57
CA MET A 157 -3.01 19.34 7.68
C MET A 157 -1.91 20.05 8.46
N PHE A 158 -0.74 19.43 8.63
CA PHE A 158 0.43 20.05 9.25
C PHE A 158 0.95 21.21 8.41
N LEU A 159 1.11 20.99 7.11
CA LEU A 159 1.54 22.04 6.17
C LEU A 159 0.57 23.23 6.14
N LYS A 160 -0.73 22.99 6.35
CA LYS A 160 -1.75 24.04 6.38
C LYS A 160 -1.75 24.84 7.67
N ASN A 161 -1.69 24.18 8.82
CA ASN A 161 -2.00 24.79 10.12
C ASN A 161 -0.84 24.77 11.12
N LYS A 162 0.22 23.99 10.88
CA LYS A 162 1.38 23.78 11.78
C LYS A 162 0.98 23.39 13.22
N LYS A 163 -0.13 22.65 13.41
CA LYS A 163 -0.56 22.22 14.74
C LYS A 163 0.21 20.98 15.19
N TRP A 164 0.67 20.97 16.44
CA TRP A 164 1.47 19.90 17.04
C TRP A 164 0.81 18.51 16.99
N LYS A 165 -0.53 18.45 17.12
CA LYS A 165 -1.28 17.18 17.04
C LYS A 165 -1.06 16.40 15.72
N TYR A 166 -0.82 17.11 14.61
CA TYR A 166 -0.53 16.46 13.34
C TYR A 166 0.92 15.97 13.29
N ALA A 167 1.85 16.67 13.95
CA ALA A 167 3.23 16.22 14.07
C ALA A 167 3.31 14.92 14.91
N ILE A 168 2.57 14.85 16.02
CA ILE A 168 2.46 13.62 16.83
C ILE A 168 1.91 12.46 16.00
N GLY A 169 0.82 12.68 15.25
CA GLY A 169 0.28 11.65 14.35
C GLY A 169 1.34 11.14 13.36
N LEU A 170 2.16 12.05 12.79
CA LEU A 170 3.26 11.67 11.90
C LEU A 170 4.37 10.88 12.60
N ILE A 171 4.60 11.05 13.90
CA ILE A 171 5.61 10.28 14.65
C ILE A 171 5.07 8.91 15.06
N ILE A 172 3.78 8.82 15.42
CA ILE A 172 3.17 7.56 15.85
C ILE A 172 3.03 6.56 14.68
N ILE A 173 2.66 7.04 13.49
CA ILE A 173 2.43 6.16 12.34
C ILE A 173 3.64 5.27 11.99
N PRO A 174 4.87 5.78 11.82
CA PRO A 174 6.01 4.92 11.47
C PRO A 174 6.38 3.94 12.59
N ILE A 175 6.08 4.23 13.86
CA ILE A 175 6.21 3.26 14.97
C ILE A 175 5.22 2.10 14.75
N LEU A 176 3.96 2.42 14.42
CA LEU A 176 2.96 1.39 14.12
C LEU A 176 3.35 0.57 12.89
N ILE A 177 3.86 1.20 11.83
CA ILE A 177 4.31 0.49 10.63
C ILE A 177 5.49 -0.45 10.96
N ALA A 178 6.47 0.00 11.73
CA ALA A 178 7.63 -0.82 12.11
C ALA A 178 7.25 -2.10 12.87
N ASN A 179 6.10 -2.10 13.57
CA ASN A 179 5.64 -3.25 14.36
C ASN A 179 4.56 -4.07 13.66
N LEU A 180 3.69 -3.44 12.86
CA LEU A 180 2.58 -4.12 12.16
C LEU A 180 2.97 -4.63 10.77
N HIS A 181 3.91 -3.94 10.09
CA HIS A 181 4.34 -4.29 8.74
C HIS A 181 5.72 -3.66 8.42
N CYS A 182 6.73 -4.20 9.05
CA CYS A 182 8.12 -3.70 9.02
C CYS A 182 8.68 -3.54 7.59
N ALA A 183 8.38 -4.47 6.69
CA ALA A 183 8.86 -4.49 5.30
C ALA A 183 8.57 -3.19 4.52
N VAL A 184 7.48 -2.51 4.84
CA VAL A 184 7.05 -1.28 4.15
C VAL A 184 7.41 0.01 4.90
N TRP A 185 8.11 -0.10 6.04
CA TRP A 185 8.49 1.07 6.83
C TRP A 185 9.28 2.14 6.05
N PRO A 186 10.22 1.80 5.14
CA PRO A 186 10.92 2.80 4.33
C PRO A 186 10.00 3.59 3.38
N PHE A 187 8.91 3.00 2.91
CA PHE A 187 7.95 3.68 2.03
C PHE A 187 7.21 4.83 2.71
N TYR A 188 7.13 4.83 4.04
CA TYR A 188 6.61 5.97 4.80
C TYR A 188 7.34 7.27 4.45
N PHE A 189 8.65 7.24 4.30
CA PHE A 189 9.48 8.41 3.99
C PHE A 189 9.33 8.88 2.55
N VAL A 190 9.03 7.98 1.62
CA VAL A 190 8.79 8.31 0.21
C VAL A 190 7.62 9.29 0.07
N LEU A 191 6.61 9.21 0.95
CA LEU A 191 5.45 10.10 0.93
C LEU A 191 5.78 11.57 1.24
N TYR A 192 6.93 11.85 1.86
CA TYR A 192 7.40 13.22 2.15
C TYR A 192 8.10 13.87 0.95
N LEU A 193 8.74 13.06 0.09
CA LEU A 193 9.61 13.54 -0.98
C LEU A 193 8.93 14.52 -1.95
N PRO A 194 7.68 14.32 -2.40
CA PRO A 194 6.99 15.26 -3.27
C PRO A 194 6.85 16.67 -2.67
N TYR A 195 6.56 16.77 -1.37
CA TYR A 195 6.40 18.04 -0.68
C TYR A 195 7.75 18.75 -0.47
N ILE A 196 8.78 17.98 -0.16
CA ILE A 196 10.15 18.46 0.02
C ILE A 196 10.71 18.91 -1.35
N GLY A 197 10.52 18.12 -2.40
CA GLY A 197 10.91 18.46 -3.76
C GLY A 197 10.27 19.75 -4.26
N GLU A 198 8.93 19.91 -4.09
CA GLU A 198 8.23 21.15 -4.40
C GLU A 198 8.86 22.36 -3.67
N TYR A 199 9.15 22.19 -2.38
CA TYR A 199 9.71 23.26 -1.56
C TYR A 199 11.09 23.73 -2.08
N PHE A 200 12.00 22.79 -2.38
CA PHE A 200 13.32 23.14 -2.89
C PHE A 200 13.25 23.76 -4.29
N ILE A 201 12.44 23.19 -5.20
CA ILE A 201 12.26 23.77 -6.54
C ILE A 201 11.66 25.17 -6.44
N ALA A 202 10.68 25.38 -5.54
CA ALA A 202 10.10 26.70 -5.34
C ALA A 202 11.11 27.71 -4.77
N ILE A 203 12.09 27.27 -3.99
CA ILE A 203 13.19 28.13 -3.53
C ILE A 203 14.11 28.48 -4.70
N ILE A 204 14.52 27.50 -5.50
CA ILE A 204 15.41 27.70 -6.65
C ILE A 204 14.74 28.60 -7.70
N ALA A 205 13.46 28.36 -8.00
CA ALA A 205 12.69 29.16 -8.94
C ALA A 205 12.34 30.58 -8.41
N ASP A 206 12.59 30.86 -7.14
CA ASP A 206 12.23 32.14 -6.52
C ASP A 206 13.28 33.23 -6.80
N THR A 207 13.25 33.79 -8.02
CA THR A 207 14.10 34.91 -8.44
C THR A 207 14.01 36.14 -7.52
N ILE A 208 12.93 36.25 -6.72
CA ILE A 208 12.78 37.33 -5.73
C ILE A 208 13.77 37.15 -4.57
N ILE A 209 14.08 35.90 -4.18
CA ILE A 209 15.03 35.61 -3.10
C ILE A 209 16.43 36.00 -3.52
N TYR A 210 16.89 35.63 -4.70
CA TYR A 210 18.18 36.01 -5.24
C TYR A 210 18.33 37.55 -5.26
N ARG A 211 17.29 38.26 -5.75
CA ARG A 211 17.29 39.71 -5.78
C ARG A 211 17.27 40.37 -4.40
N LYS A 212 16.58 39.73 -3.43
CA LYS A 212 16.63 40.22 -2.02
C LYS A 212 18.00 39.99 -1.39
N LEU A 213 18.65 38.88 -1.69
CA LEU A 213 20.02 38.60 -1.23
C LEU A 213 21.00 39.59 -1.84
N GLU A 214 20.90 39.81 -3.16
CA GLU A 214 21.67 40.79 -3.90
C GLU A 214 21.48 42.19 -3.29
N LYS A 215 20.24 42.61 -2.98
CA LYS A 215 19.91 43.83 -2.27
C LYS A 215 20.61 43.95 -0.91
N LYS A 216 20.62 42.86 -0.11
CA LYS A 216 21.30 42.81 1.18
C LYS A 216 22.82 43.00 1.01
N ILE A 217 23.43 42.30 0.07
CA ILE A 217 24.86 42.39 -0.23
C ILE A 217 25.20 43.82 -0.68
N LEU A 218 24.37 44.39 -1.55
CA LEU A 218 24.57 45.76 -2.05
C LEU A 218 24.49 46.79 -0.92
N ASN A 219 23.51 46.63 0.01
CA ASN A 219 23.39 47.50 1.18
C ASN A 219 24.61 47.39 2.13
N ILE A 220 25.14 46.17 2.31
CA ILE A 220 26.37 45.97 3.10
C ILE A 220 27.55 46.65 2.44
N LYS A 221 27.71 46.46 1.11
CA LYS A 221 28.78 47.14 0.35
C LYS A 221 28.66 48.67 0.45
N ILE A 222 27.45 49.22 0.34
CA ILE A 222 27.21 50.66 0.50
C ILE A 222 27.63 51.14 1.89
N LYS A 223 27.24 50.41 2.96
CA LYS A 223 27.60 50.73 4.35
C LYS A 223 29.13 50.72 4.58
N VAL A 224 29.83 49.73 4.00
CA VAL A 224 31.26 49.59 4.14
C VAL A 224 31.99 50.72 3.42
N LEU A 225 31.59 51.05 2.18
CA LEU A 225 32.21 52.07 1.37
C LEU A 225 31.88 53.51 1.79
N SER A 226 30.69 53.71 2.40
CA SER A 226 30.31 55.06 2.90
C SER A 226 31.12 55.53 4.11
N LYS A 227 31.86 54.62 4.77
CA LYS A 227 32.80 54.98 5.85
C LYS A 227 34.12 55.63 5.33
N ASN A 228 34.33 55.61 4.01
CA ASN A 228 35.55 56.15 3.40
C ASN A 228 35.18 57.32 2.47
N SER A 229 35.55 58.58 2.86
CA SER A 229 35.22 59.78 2.14
C SER A 229 35.77 59.85 0.72
N LYS A 230 36.89 59.15 0.41
CA LYS A 230 37.51 59.10 -0.94
C LYS A 230 36.71 58.21 -1.95
N LYS A 231 35.65 57.51 -1.53
CA LYS A 231 34.91 56.57 -2.39
C LYS A 231 33.47 57.03 -2.70
N VAL A 232 33.14 58.31 -2.57
CA VAL A 232 31.80 58.88 -2.75
C VAL A 232 31.19 58.52 -4.11
N ASN A 233 31.94 58.59 -5.20
CA ASN A 233 31.46 58.27 -6.56
C ASN A 233 31.07 56.79 -6.70
N GLN A 234 31.76 55.87 -6.01
CA GLN A 234 31.40 54.45 -5.99
C GLN A 234 30.12 54.22 -5.22
N VAL A 235 29.91 54.92 -4.11
CA VAL A 235 28.68 54.84 -3.31
C VAL A 235 27.46 55.32 -4.10
N ILE A 236 27.59 56.40 -4.86
CA ILE A 236 26.53 56.93 -5.74
C ILE A 236 26.18 55.92 -6.83
N LYS A 237 27.17 55.26 -7.45
CA LYS A 237 26.94 54.22 -8.45
C LYS A 237 26.17 53.04 -7.87
N LEU A 238 26.55 52.54 -6.69
CA LEU A 238 25.88 51.42 -6.00
C LEU A 238 24.46 51.79 -5.53
N LYS A 239 24.21 53.03 -5.14
CA LYS A 239 22.85 53.51 -4.82
C LYS A 239 21.94 53.49 -6.06
N LYS A 240 22.44 53.87 -7.24
CA LYS A 240 21.71 53.80 -8.50
C LYS A 240 21.38 52.33 -8.88
N GLU A 241 22.31 51.41 -8.65
CA GLU A 241 22.09 49.96 -8.86
C GLU A 241 21.04 49.43 -7.90
N LEU A 242 21.01 49.86 -6.64
CA LEU A 242 20.01 49.50 -5.65
C LEU A 242 18.58 49.86 -6.09
N VAL A 243 18.39 51.08 -6.59
CA VAL A 243 17.09 51.55 -7.11
C VAL A 243 16.62 50.68 -8.27
N LYS A 244 17.53 50.41 -9.25
CA LYS A 244 17.23 49.52 -10.39
C LYS A 244 16.84 48.10 -9.91
N LEU A 245 17.50 47.59 -8.87
CA LEU A 245 17.18 46.27 -8.30
C LEU A 245 15.82 46.23 -7.59
N GLU A 246 15.47 47.32 -6.90
CA GLU A 246 14.13 47.47 -6.27
C GLU A 246 13.03 47.49 -7.30
N GLU A 247 13.21 48.22 -8.41
CA GLU A 247 12.26 48.20 -9.53
C GLU A 247 12.11 46.82 -10.15
N LYS A 248 13.23 46.11 -10.35
CA LYS A 248 13.20 44.71 -10.83
C LYS A 248 12.45 43.81 -9.87
N ILE A 249 12.61 43.93 -8.56
CA ILE A 249 11.87 43.19 -7.54
C ILE A 249 10.37 43.50 -7.62
N LYS A 250 10.00 44.76 -7.82
CA LYS A 250 8.59 45.20 -7.96
C LYS A 250 7.96 44.62 -9.22
N LYS A 251 8.65 44.63 -10.37
CA LYS A 251 8.19 44.05 -11.64
C LYS A 251 8.01 42.54 -11.53
N VAL A 252 8.92 41.82 -10.86
CA VAL A 252 8.77 40.35 -10.66
C VAL A 252 7.59 40.02 -9.73
N LYS A 253 7.36 40.82 -8.69
CA LYS A 253 6.18 40.65 -7.83
C LYS A 253 4.87 40.87 -8.59
N GLN A 254 4.84 41.85 -9.49
CA GLN A 254 3.69 42.16 -10.33
C GLN A 254 3.42 41.01 -11.33
N LYS A 255 4.45 40.58 -12.08
CA LYS A 255 4.38 39.42 -12.97
C LYS A 255 3.91 38.15 -12.25
N ARG A 256 4.33 37.94 -11.01
CA ARG A 256 3.91 36.81 -10.20
C ARG A 256 2.43 36.89 -9.82
N LYS A 257 1.90 38.09 -9.54
CA LYS A 257 0.46 38.32 -9.34
C LYS A 257 -0.35 38.04 -10.61
N GLU A 258 0.18 38.41 -11.75
CA GLU A 258 -0.42 38.19 -13.06
C GLU A 258 -0.37 36.70 -13.46
N ASN A 259 0.73 36.02 -13.21
CA ASN A 259 0.89 34.57 -13.43
C ASN A 259 0.02 33.71 -12.49
N LEU A 260 -0.36 34.21 -11.30
CA LEU A 260 -1.38 33.55 -10.46
C LEU A 260 -2.78 33.62 -11.07
N LYS A 261 -3.02 34.60 -11.95
CA LYS A 261 -4.29 34.78 -12.66
C LYS A 261 -4.33 34.05 -14.02
N ASN A 262 -3.17 33.63 -14.58
CA ASN A 262 -3.05 33.06 -15.92
C ASN A 262 -2.02 31.90 -16.03
N PRO A 263 -2.07 31.12 -17.09
CA PRO A 263 -2.42 29.70 -17.11
C PRO A 263 -1.23 28.74 -17.19
N TYR A 264 -0.25 28.80 -16.32
CA TYR A 264 0.55 27.59 -16.13
C TYR A 264 -0.31 26.56 -15.38
N LYS A 265 -0.52 25.41 -15.96
CA LYS A 265 -1.31 24.33 -15.36
C LYS A 265 -0.68 23.77 -14.08
N ILE A 266 0.65 23.89 -13.94
CA ILE A 266 1.39 23.49 -12.75
C ILE A 266 1.70 24.73 -11.93
N TYR A 267 1.37 24.69 -10.63
CA TYR A 267 1.76 25.75 -9.70
C TYR A 267 2.57 25.21 -8.53
N MET A 268 3.50 26.02 -8.06
CA MET A 268 4.37 25.72 -6.94
C MET A 268 3.95 26.52 -5.71
N LYS A 269 3.94 25.87 -4.55
CA LYS A 269 3.65 26.51 -3.28
C LYS A 269 4.88 26.46 -2.36
N ARG A 270 5.55 27.59 -2.18
CA ARG A 270 6.58 27.69 -1.17
C ARG A 270 5.96 27.74 0.22
N ASN A 271 5.96 26.59 0.93
CA ASN A 271 5.43 26.50 2.28
C ASN A 271 6.57 26.43 3.31
N PRO A 272 6.73 27.43 4.19
CA PRO A 272 7.82 27.43 5.18
C PRO A 272 7.70 26.30 6.20
N ASN A 273 6.51 25.72 6.38
CA ASN A 273 6.29 24.61 7.29
C ASN A 273 6.98 23.31 6.84
N VAL A 274 7.39 23.19 5.57
CA VAL A 274 8.14 22.04 5.04
C VAL A 274 9.47 21.85 5.78
N LYS A 275 10.11 22.91 6.25
CA LYS A 275 11.32 22.80 7.08
C LYS A 275 11.07 21.95 8.34
N TRP A 276 9.94 22.17 9.00
CA TRP A 276 9.54 21.38 10.17
C TRP A 276 9.10 19.97 9.79
N LEU A 277 8.53 19.80 8.60
CA LEU A 277 8.23 18.47 8.07
C LEU A 277 9.50 17.65 7.87
N ILE A 278 10.61 18.26 7.39
CA ILE A 278 11.93 17.61 7.28
C ILE A 278 12.44 17.21 8.66
N VAL A 279 12.32 18.09 9.68
CA VAL A 279 12.72 17.76 11.05
C VAL A 279 11.91 16.56 11.59
N ILE A 280 10.59 16.54 11.38
CA ILE A 280 9.75 15.41 11.76
C ILE A 280 10.20 14.14 11.04
N MET A 281 10.48 14.20 9.73
CA MET A 281 10.97 13.06 8.95
C MET A 281 12.28 12.49 9.53
N VAL A 282 13.23 13.37 9.92
CA VAL A 282 14.48 12.95 10.56
C VAL A 282 14.22 12.29 11.93
N ILE A 283 13.30 12.83 12.74
CA ILE A 283 12.90 12.17 14.01
C ILE A 283 12.26 10.81 13.73
N CYS A 284 11.41 10.74 12.71
CA CYS A 284 10.76 9.49 12.31
C CYS A 284 11.76 8.42 11.83
N SER A 285 12.93 8.79 11.30
CA SER A 285 13.94 7.80 10.90
C SER A 285 14.52 7.00 12.08
N LEU A 286 14.36 7.48 13.31
CA LEU A 286 14.74 6.75 14.52
C LEU A 286 13.64 5.79 15.02
N THR A 287 12.42 5.92 14.51
CA THR A 287 11.28 5.08 14.99
C THR A 287 11.40 3.61 14.61
N GLY A 288 12.21 3.28 13.60
CA GLY A 288 12.52 1.89 13.26
C GLY A 288 13.27 1.12 14.36
N LEU A 289 13.83 1.82 15.35
CA LEU A 289 14.43 1.19 16.53
C LEU A 289 13.41 0.85 17.63
N LEU A 290 12.16 1.32 17.50
CA LEU A 290 11.07 1.08 18.46
C LEU A 290 10.28 -0.19 18.11
N THR A 291 11.00 -1.28 17.89
CA THR A 291 10.46 -2.60 17.57
C THR A 291 11.36 -3.67 18.19
N PRO A 292 10.85 -4.86 18.56
CA PRO A 292 11.66 -5.98 18.99
C PRO A 292 12.52 -6.59 17.87
N LEU A 293 12.34 -6.18 16.62
CA LEU A 293 13.00 -6.75 15.45
C LEU A 293 14.43 -6.19 15.20
N GLY A 294 14.98 -5.39 16.10
CA GLY A 294 16.30 -4.79 15.94
C GLY A 294 16.41 -3.87 14.73
N ASN A 295 17.36 -4.14 13.84
CA ASN A 295 17.61 -3.32 12.64
C ASN A 295 16.77 -3.73 11.41
N THR A 296 15.88 -4.70 11.53
CA THR A 296 15.06 -5.23 10.42
C THR A 296 14.32 -4.12 9.63
N PRO A 297 13.71 -3.07 10.24
CA PRO A 297 13.07 -2.01 9.47
C PRO A 297 14.00 -1.29 8.47
N TYR A 298 15.28 -1.25 8.75
CA TYR A 298 16.28 -0.57 7.90
C TYR A 298 16.86 -1.49 6.83
N THR A 299 16.97 -2.78 7.11
CA THR A 299 17.67 -3.75 6.26
C THR A 299 16.74 -4.56 5.38
N TYR A 300 15.48 -4.75 5.78
CA TYR A 300 14.54 -5.64 5.08
C TYR A 300 14.39 -5.31 3.59
N LEU A 301 14.10 -4.05 3.25
CA LEU A 301 13.92 -3.64 1.86
C LEU A 301 15.21 -3.83 1.04
N ILE A 302 16.38 -3.58 1.62
CA ILE A 302 17.67 -3.76 0.94
C ILE A 302 17.87 -5.24 0.62
N LYS A 303 17.65 -6.13 1.59
CA LYS A 303 17.75 -7.59 1.40
C LYS A 303 16.76 -8.07 0.34
N THR A 304 15.49 -7.63 0.38
CA THR A 304 14.50 -7.99 -0.65
C THR A 304 14.92 -7.54 -2.05
N MET A 305 15.58 -6.38 -2.18
CA MET A 305 16.07 -5.89 -3.47
C MET A 305 17.34 -6.61 -3.96
N GLN A 306 18.10 -7.23 -3.07
CA GLN A 306 19.29 -8.02 -3.41
C GLN A 306 18.93 -9.44 -3.85
N GLY A 307 17.82 -9.98 -3.33
CA GLY A 307 17.36 -11.34 -3.63
C GLY A 307 16.53 -11.45 -4.90
N ASN A 308 16.22 -12.70 -5.28
CA ASN A 308 15.50 -13.06 -6.50
C ASN A 308 13.97 -13.13 -6.32
N THR A 309 13.46 -13.00 -5.09
CA THR A 309 12.03 -13.17 -4.78
C THR A 309 11.14 -12.20 -5.55
N THR A 310 11.59 -10.93 -5.72
CA THR A 310 10.83 -9.90 -6.44
C THR A 310 10.66 -10.18 -7.93
N GLN A 311 11.52 -10.99 -8.54
CA GLN A 311 11.47 -11.30 -9.97
C GLN A 311 10.56 -12.49 -10.28
N ASN A 312 10.26 -13.33 -9.29
CA ASN A 312 9.54 -14.58 -9.46
C ASN A 312 8.14 -14.60 -8.85
N ILE A 313 7.80 -13.59 -8.02
CA ILE A 313 6.47 -13.47 -7.41
C ILE A 313 5.58 -12.58 -8.26
N ASN A 314 4.43 -13.08 -8.68
CA ASN A 314 3.48 -12.41 -9.58
C ASN A 314 3.09 -10.99 -9.13
N GLU A 315 2.94 -10.75 -7.82
CA GLU A 315 2.58 -9.44 -7.26
C GLU A 315 3.68 -8.39 -7.46
N HIS A 316 4.94 -8.80 -7.59
CA HIS A 316 6.10 -7.92 -7.76
C HIS A 316 6.44 -7.63 -9.23
N LEU A 317 5.92 -8.42 -10.15
CA LEU A 317 6.18 -8.24 -11.58
C LEU A 317 5.65 -6.90 -12.09
N PRO A 318 6.24 -6.36 -13.17
CA PRO A 318 5.74 -5.18 -13.84
C PRO A 318 4.28 -5.32 -14.25
N MET A 319 3.52 -4.23 -14.13
CA MET A 319 2.11 -4.19 -14.48
C MET A 319 1.93 -3.68 -15.92
N THR A 320 1.14 -4.40 -16.72
CA THR A 320 0.66 -3.88 -17.99
C THR A 320 -0.64 -3.10 -17.79
N LEU A 321 -0.78 -1.96 -18.46
CA LEU A 321 -1.98 -1.11 -18.32
C LEU A 321 -3.26 -1.82 -18.81
N THR A 322 -3.13 -2.75 -19.74
CA THR A 322 -4.24 -3.53 -20.29
C THR A 322 -4.83 -4.53 -19.29
N GLU A 323 -4.03 -5.00 -18.33
CA GLU A 323 -4.51 -5.89 -17.26
C GLU A 323 -5.38 -5.15 -16.22
N GLN A 324 -5.17 -3.84 -16.07
CA GLN A 324 -5.83 -3.03 -15.04
C GLN A 324 -6.56 -1.81 -15.66
N ILE A 325 -7.61 -2.10 -16.41
CA ILE A 325 -8.46 -1.07 -17.07
C ILE A 325 -8.89 0.06 -16.11
N PRO A 326 -9.29 -0.19 -14.85
CA PRO A 326 -9.67 0.90 -13.94
C PRO A 326 -8.53 1.87 -13.63
N ALA A 327 -7.28 1.37 -13.54
CA ALA A 327 -6.10 2.22 -13.36
C ALA A 327 -5.84 3.05 -14.62
N LEU A 328 -5.90 2.44 -15.80
CA LEU A 328 -5.80 3.14 -17.08
C LEU A 328 -6.86 4.24 -17.22
N CYS A 329 -8.13 3.93 -16.92
CA CYS A 329 -9.20 4.93 -16.93
C CYS A 329 -8.91 6.09 -15.97
N THR A 330 -8.37 5.80 -14.78
CA THR A 330 -8.00 6.83 -13.80
C THR A 330 -6.91 7.74 -14.37
N ILE A 331 -5.87 7.19 -14.99
CA ILE A 331 -4.80 7.97 -15.65
C ILE A 331 -5.38 8.84 -16.78
N LEU A 332 -6.25 8.27 -17.63
CA LEU A 332 -6.88 9.00 -18.71
C LEU A 332 -7.76 10.15 -18.21
N ILE A 333 -8.47 9.97 -17.09
CA ILE A 333 -9.24 11.05 -16.44
C ILE A 333 -8.29 12.18 -16.00
N PHE A 334 -7.17 11.86 -15.34
CA PHE A 334 -6.18 12.88 -14.97
C PHE A 334 -5.64 13.63 -16.18
N LEU A 335 -5.23 12.91 -17.21
CA LEU A 335 -4.72 13.51 -18.46
C LEU A 335 -5.78 14.39 -19.11
N SER A 336 -7.04 13.92 -19.21
CA SER A 336 -8.15 14.68 -19.79
C SER A 336 -8.40 15.98 -19.03
N ILE A 337 -8.48 15.93 -17.70
CA ILE A 337 -8.67 17.13 -16.87
C ILE A 337 -7.52 18.11 -17.09
N LEU A 338 -6.27 17.64 -17.07
CA LEU A 338 -5.10 18.51 -17.20
C LEU A 338 -4.89 19.03 -18.62
N THR A 339 -5.33 18.30 -19.67
CA THR A 339 -5.14 18.70 -21.06
C THR A 339 -6.26 19.62 -21.54
N PHE A 340 -7.50 19.23 -21.34
CA PHE A 340 -8.65 19.89 -21.96
C PHE A 340 -9.30 20.98 -21.11
N THR A 341 -8.94 21.11 -19.81
CA THR A 341 -9.55 22.10 -18.93
C THR A 341 -8.53 23.10 -18.40
N LYS A 342 -8.99 24.17 -17.76
CA LYS A 342 -8.14 25.19 -17.10
C LYS A 342 -7.74 24.82 -15.68
N THR A 343 -8.02 23.61 -15.24
CA THR A 343 -7.71 23.12 -13.90
C THR A 343 -6.19 23.06 -13.68
N LYS A 344 -5.74 23.44 -12.49
CA LYS A 344 -4.32 23.52 -12.13
C LYS A 344 -3.96 22.42 -11.15
N ILE A 345 -2.80 21.81 -11.35
CA ILE A 345 -2.24 20.83 -10.42
C ILE A 345 -1.08 21.45 -9.63
N ARG A 346 -1.00 21.14 -8.35
CA ARG A 346 0.14 21.50 -7.50
C ARG A 346 1.35 20.62 -7.83
N LEU A 347 2.56 21.17 -7.83
CA LEU A 347 3.77 20.43 -8.20
C LEU A 347 4.00 19.19 -7.30
N SER A 348 3.75 19.29 -5.99
CA SER A 348 3.83 18.11 -5.10
C SER A 348 2.79 17.03 -5.45
N ASP A 349 1.57 17.42 -5.85
CA ASP A 349 0.55 16.45 -6.30
C ASP A 349 0.98 15.79 -7.61
N LEU A 350 1.60 16.53 -8.52
CA LEU A 350 2.14 15.99 -9.78
C LEU A 350 3.30 15.02 -9.53
N PHE A 351 4.23 15.35 -8.64
CA PHE A 351 5.32 14.45 -8.26
C PHE A 351 4.79 13.17 -7.60
N MET A 352 3.80 13.31 -6.71
CA MET A 352 3.15 12.15 -6.08
C MET A 352 2.48 11.27 -7.13
N LEU A 353 1.70 11.85 -8.03
CA LEU A 353 1.02 11.12 -9.11
C LEU A 353 2.02 10.43 -10.03
N GLY A 354 3.06 11.15 -10.50
CA GLY A 354 4.09 10.60 -11.38
C GLY A 354 4.89 9.48 -10.73
N GLY A 355 5.33 9.70 -9.47
CA GLY A 355 6.06 8.68 -8.71
C GLY A 355 5.24 7.42 -8.47
N LEU A 356 3.96 7.55 -8.11
CA LEU A 356 3.07 6.40 -7.91
C LEU A 356 2.72 5.68 -9.22
N CYS A 357 2.59 6.41 -10.34
CA CYS A 357 2.44 5.80 -11.66
C CYS A 357 3.67 4.96 -12.02
N LEU A 358 4.89 5.48 -11.82
CA LEU A 358 6.12 4.74 -12.08
C LEU A 358 6.23 3.50 -11.18
N LEU A 359 5.95 3.62 -9.88
CA LEU A 359 5.98 2.49 -8.95
C LEU A 359 4.95 1.43 -9.34
N MET A 360 3.74 1.83 -9.73
CA MET A 360 2.68 0.92 -10.18
C MET A 360 3.06 0.16 -11.45
N LEU A 361 3.70 0.82 -12.42
CA LEU A 361 4.17 0.17 -13.64
C LEU A 361 5.32 -0.80 -13.37
N ASN A 362 6.16 -0.52 -12.38
CA ASN A 362 7.26 -1.40 -11.99
C ASN A 362 6.81 -2.60 -11.15
N SER A 363 5.69 -2.50 -10.43
CA SER A 363 5.19 -3.59 -9.58
C SER A 363 3.67 -3.53 -9.42
N ARG A 364 2.99 -4.63 -9.73
CA ARG A 364 1.52 -4.79 -9.60
C ARG A 364 1.02 -4.46 -8.19
N ARG A 365 1.79 -4.79 -7.17
CA ARG A 365 1.48 -4.52 -5.76
C ARG A 365 1.29 -3.02 -5.46
N GLN A 366 2.01 -2.15 -6.19
CA GLN A 366 1.96 -0.70 -5.99
C GLN A 366 0.70 -0.03 -6.56
N LEU A 367 -0.12 -0.76 -7.32
CA LEU A 367 -1.45 -0.30 -7.75
C LEU A 367 -2.32 0.12 -6.56
N SER A 368 -2.20 -0.56 -5.43
CA SER A 368 -2.92 -0.22 -4.21
C SER A 368 -2.59 1.17 -3.69
N MET A 369 -1.30 1.54 -3.67
CA MET A 369 -0.84 2.87 -3.25
C MET A 369 -1.28 3.96 -4.23
N PHE A 370 -1.22 3.67 -5.54
CA PHE A 370 -1.77 4.54 -6.57
C PHE A 370 -3.27 4.79 -6.33
N ALA A 371 -4.08 3.75 -6.16
CA ALA A 371 -5.52 3.86 -5.96
C ALA A 371 -5.89 4.73 -4.74
N ILE A 372 -5.19 4.55 -3.62
CA ILE A 372 -5.46 5.27 -2.36
C ILE A 372 -5.11 6.75 -2.50
N ILE A 373 -3.89 7.06 -2.92
CA ILE A 373 -3.37 8.43 -2.88
C ILE A 373 -3.92 9.25 -4.05
N CYS A 374 -4.06 8.64 -5.23
CA CYS A 374 -4.65 9.32 -6.39
C CYS A 374 -6.12 9.69 -6.16
N SER A 375 -6.87 8.98 -5.30
CA SER A 375 -8.24 9.38 -4.93
C SER A 375 -8.27 10.77 -4.29
N VAL A 376 -7.27 11.10 -3.47
CA VAL A 376 -7.13 12.42 -2.83
C VAL A 376 -6.84 13.51 -3.87
N ILE A 377 -5.90 13.25 -4.78
CA ILE A 377 -5.50 14.21 -5.81
C ILE A 377 -6.66 14.41 -6.79
N LEU A 378 -7.30 13.34 -7.23
CA LEU A 378 -8.45 13.37 -8.13
C LEU A 378 -9.61 14.15 -7.53
N SER A 379 -9.92 13.93 -6.24
CA SER A 379 -10.97 14.67 -5.58
C SER A 379 -10.70 16.18 -5.53
N LYS A 380 -9.45 16.60 -5.31
CA LYS A 380 -9.05 18.03 -5.40
C LYS A 380 -9.26 18.59 -6.80
N LEU A 381 -8.81 17.87 -7.83
CA LEU A 381 -8.88 18.33 -9.23
C LEU A 381 -10.34 18.42 -9.72
N ILE A 382 -11.18 17.43 -9.42
CA ILE A 382 -12.60 17.45 -9.79
C ILE A 382 -13.35 18.63 -9.13
N VAL A 383 -13.07 18.88 -7.85
CA VAL A 383 -13.66 20.03 -7.15
C VAL A 383 -13.21 21.35 -7.78
N GLU A 384 -11.93 21.48 -8.11
CA GLU A 384 -11.41 22.69 -8.76
C GLU A 384 -11.99 22.85 -10.17
N LEU A 385 -12.14 21.78 -10.93
CA LEU A 385 -12.79 21.76 -12.25
C LEU A 385 -14.22 22.29 -12.16
N ILE A 386 -15.02 21.74 -11.25
CA ILE A 386 -16.46 22.07 -11.17
C ILE A 386 -16.67 23.47 -10.61
N GLU A 387 -15.94 23.88 -9.55
CA GLU A 387 -16.23 25.12 -8.82
C GLU A 387 -15.54 26.35 -9.42
N LYS A 388 -14.42 26.18 -10.14
CA LYS A 388 -13.60 27.33 -10.55
C LYS A 388 -13.55 27.57 -12.06
N HIS A 389 -13.60 26.52 -12.85
CA HIS A 389 -13.20 26.64 -14.25
C HIS A 389 -14.27 26.34 -15.27
N GLU A 390 -15.10 25.30 -15.09
CA GLU A 390 -15.98 24.79 -16.14
C GLU A 390 -17.47 25.00 -15.84
N PHE A 391 -17.86 25.17 -14.57
CA PHE A 391 -19.25 25.30 -14.16
C PHE A 391 -19.51 26.60 -13.38
N LYS A 392 -20.79 26.94 -13.22
CA LYS A 392 -21.20 28.08 -12.41
C LYS A 392 -20.81 27.89 -10.96
N LYS A 393 -20.35 28.95 -10.30
CA LYS A 393 -20.03 28.97 -8.87
C LYS A 393 -21.19 28.42 -8.04
N GLY A 394 -20.91 27.44 -7.17
CA GLY A 394 -21.90 26.76 -6.37
C GLY A 394 -22.56 25.53 -7.03
N ALA A 395 -22.07 25.07 -8.19
CA ALA A 395 -22.58 23.88 -8.86
C ALA A 395 -22.57 22.64 -7.96
N LEU A 396 -21.50 22.38 -7.23
CA LEU A 396 -21.43 21.26 -6.29
C LEU A 396 -22.50 21.33 -5.19
N LYS A 397 -22.80 22.53 -4.69
CA LYS A 397 -23.87 22.70 -3.69
C LYS A 397 -25.25 22.37 -4.28
N LYS A 398 -25.50 22.73 -5.56
CA LYS A 398 -26.72 22.38 -6.25
C LYS A 398 -26.79 20.86 -6.48
N ILE A 399 -25.75 20.24 -7.00
CA ILE A 399 -25.66 18.78 -7.18
C ILE A 399 -25.89 18.04 -5.85
N THR A 400 -25.26 18.48 -4.77
CA THR A 400 -25.48 17.89 -3.43
C THR A 400 -26.95 17.98 -3.01
N LYS A 401 -27.61 19.11 -3.27
CA LYS A 401 -29.03 19.28 -2.95
C LYS A 401 -29.93 18.35 -3.75
N GLU A 402 -29.66 18.17 -5.04
CA GLU A 402 -30.42 17.25 -5.91
C GLU A 402 -30.24 15.79 -5.46
N ILE A 403 -29.01 15.35 -5.22
CA ILE A 403 -28.74 13.97 -4.76
C ILE A 403 -29.30 13.70 -3.37
N THR A 404 -29.37 14.72 -2.49
CA THR A 404 -29.99 14.60 -1.16
C THR A 404 -31.50 14.83 -1.17
N SER A 405 -32.11 15.12 -2.32
CA SER A 405 -33.55 15.08 -2.50
C SER A 405 -34.08 13.66 -2.31
N LYS A 406 -35.38 13.49 -2.08
CA LYS A 406 -36.00 12.19 -1.92
C LYS A 406 -35.74 11.27 -3.13
N THR A 407 -35.95 11.78 -4.32
CA THR A 407 -35.72 11.05 -5.59
C THR A 407 -34.23 10.74 -5.82
N GLY A 408 -33.35 11.75 -5.66
CA GLY A 408 -31.90 11.55 -5.83
C GLY A 408 -31.31 10.53 -4.86
N THR A 409 -31.77 10.53 -3.60
CA THR A 409 -31.34 9.53 -2.59
C THR A 409 -31.79 8.13 -3.00
N ILE A 410 -33.04 7.96 -3.48
CA ILE A 410 -33.54 6.66 -3.93
C ILE A 410 -32.70 6.13 -5.11
N ILE A 411 -32.45 6.99 -6.11
CA ILE A 411 -31.62 6.62 -7.27
C ILE A 411 -30.21 6.20 -6.83
N LEU A 412 -29.59 6.99 -5.97
CA LEU A 412 -28.25 6.67 -5.45
C LEU A 412 -28.22 5.32 -4.70
N LEU A 413 -29.21 5.09 -3.83
CA LEU A 413 -29.35 3.82 -3.12
C LEU A 413 -29.53 2.64 -4.07
N LEU A 414 -30.41 2.78 -5.09
CA LEU A 414 -30.63 1.73 -6.10
C LEU A 414 -29.36 1.43 -6.90
N CYS A 415 -28.68 2.46 -7.41
CA CYS A 415 -27.44 2.27 -8.17
C CYS A 415 -26.36 1.57 -7.34
N MET A 416 -26.17 2.01 -6.08
CA MET A 416 -25.16 1.42 -5.20
C MET A 416 -25.54 0.01 -4.74
N SER A 417 -26.83 -0.27 -4.53
CA SER A 417 -27.31 -1.63 -4.21
C SER A 417 -27.09 -2.58 -5.38
N LEU A 418 -27.39 -2.16 -6.61
CA LEU A 418 -27.13 -2.97 -7.80
C LEU A 418 -25.63 -3.23 -7.98
N LEU A 419 -24.79 -2.21 -7.81
CA LEU A 419 -23.34 -2.35 -7.87
C LEU A 419 -22.83 -3.33 -6.79
N SER A 420 -23.29 -3.19 -5.55
CA SER A 420 -22.90 -4.08 -4.45
C SER A 420 -23.39 -5.50 -4.68
N TYR A 421 -24.61 -5.67 -5.15
CA TYR A 421 -25.17 -6.99 -5.51
C TYR A 421 -24.35 -7.67 -6.61
N TYR A 422 -23.92 -6.93 -7.63
CA TYR A 422 -23.08 -7.47 -8.71
C TYR A 422 -21.79 -8.12 -8.15
N PHE A 423 -21.16 -7.54 -7.12
CA PHE A 423 -19.96 -8.11 -6.49
C PHE A 423 -20.27 -9.18 -5.43
N ALA A 424 -21.47 -9.16 -4.85
CA ALA A 424 -21.84 -10.08 -3.78
C ALA A 424 -22.46 -11.39 -4.29
N LYS A 425 -23.08 -11.39 -5.48
CA LYS A 425 -23.87 -12.54 -5.98
C LYS A 425 -23.08 -13.84 -6.07
N ASP A 426 -21.82 -13.76 -6.49
CA ASP A 426 -20.99 -14.96 -6.73
C ASP A 426 -20.41 -15.51 -5.41
N LYS A 427 -20.47 -14.73 -4.31
CA LYS A 427 -19.92 -15.11 -3.00
C LYS A 427 -20.79 -16.11 -2.22
N VAL A 428 -22.04 -16.28 -2.61
CA VAL A 428 -22.98 -17.20 -1.91
C VAL A 428 -22.42 -18.62 -1.88
N ASN A 429 -21.63 -19.00 -2.89
CA ASN A 429 -21.02 -20.32 -3.02
C ASN A 429 -19.54 -20.38 -2.57
N GLU A 430 -18.96 -19.25 -2.13
CA GLU A 430 -17.58 -19.24 -1.65
C GLU A 430 -17.50 -19.91 -0.26
N LYS A 431 -16.52 -20.81 -0.10
CA LYS A 431 -16.15 -21.39 1.20
C LYS A 431 -15.02 -20.56 1.81
N ILE A 432 -14.94 -20.50 3.14
CA ILE A 432 -13.85 -19.85 3.87
C ILE A 432 -12.49 -20.51 3.52
N ILE A 433 -12.49 -21.85 3.42
CA ILE A 433 -11.36 -22.65 2.94
C ILE A 433 -11.79 -23.25 1.61
N ASP A 434 -11.08 -22.91 0.54
CA ASP A 434 -11.32 -23.46 -0.79
C ASP A 434 -10.53 -24.78 -0.97
N GLU A 435 -11.24 -25.90 -0.97
CA GLU A 435 -10.65 -27.24 -1.13
C GLU A 435 -10.06 -27.50 -2.53
N LYS A 436 -10.35 -26.62 -3.51
CA LYS A 436 -9.67 -26.68 -4.81
C LYS A 436 -8.27 -26.12 -4.75
N THR A 437 -8.08 -25.11 -3.90
CA THR A 437 -6.79 -24.42 -3.72
C THR A 437 -5.97 -25.03 -2.59
N TYR A 438 -6.63 -25.53 -1.54
CA TYR A 438 -5.95 -26.03 -0.34
C TYR A 438 -6.17 -27.54 -0.15
N PRO A 439 -5.11 -28.32 0.15
CA PRO A 439 -5.14 -29.77 0.24
C PRO A 439 -5.76 -30.26 1.56
N VAL A 440 -7.05 -29.96 1.79
CA VAL A 440 -7.72 -30.29 3.07
C VAL A 440 -7.69 -31.77 3.36
N GLN A 441 -8.24 -32.59 2.45
CA GLN A 441 -8.33 -34.03 2.62
C GLN A 441 -6.98 -34.72 2.51
N ALA A 442 -6.09 -34.21 1.63
CA ALA A 442 -4.72 -34.70 1.52
C ALA A 442 -3.92 -34.48 2.82
N CYS A 443 -4.10 -33.32 3.49
CA CYS A 443 -3.50 -33.09 4.82
C CYS A 443 -4.06 -34.03 5.89
N ASP A 444 -5.38 -34.32 5.87
CA ASP A 444 -5.98 -35.32 6.77
C ASP A 444 -5.35 -36.70 6.55
N TYR A 445 -5.16 -37.09 5.30
CA TYR A 445 -4.47 -38.34 4.97
C TYR A 445 -3.03 -38.37 5.51
N ILE A 446 -2.26 -37.28 5.29
CA ILE A 446 -0.88 -37.18 5.76
C ILE A 446 -0.80 -37.35 7.28
N ILE A 447 -1.61 -36.61 8.03
CA ILE A 447 -1.60 -36.63 9.49
C ILE A 447 -1.93 -38.01 10.07
N ASN A 448 -2.82 -38.75 9.41
CA ASN A 448 -3.29 -40.02 9.90
C ASN A 448 -2.41 -41.22 9.46
N ASN A 449 -1.62 -41.10 8.38
CA ASN A 449 -0.97 -42.24 7.74
C ASN A 449 0.54 -42.12 7.56
N ILE A 450 1.14 -40.92 7.75
CA ILE A 450 2.56 -40.69 7.47
C ILE A 450 3.25 -40.20 8.75
N ASP A 451 4.42 -40.77 9.05
CA ASP A 451 5.26 -40.33 10.16
C ASP A 451 5.94 -38.98 9.83
N LEU A 452 5.38 -37.88 10.38
CA LEU A 452 5.84 -36.51 10.13
C LEU A 452 7.28 -36.27 10.64
N GLY A 453 7.77 -37.07 11.59
CA GLY A 453 9.14 -36.95 12.11
C GLY A 453 10.21 -37.43 11.13
N LYS A 454 9.83 -38.28 10.17
CA LYS A 454 10.73 -38.84 9.15
C LYS A 454 10.47 -38.30 7.76
N ALA A 455 9.27 -37.78 7.52
CA ALA A 455 8.85 -37.35 6.20
C ALA A 455 9.41 -35.97 5.85
N LYS A 456 10.07 -35.86 4.70
CA LYS A 456 10.44 -34.61 4.07
C LYS A 456 9.60 -34.42 2.83
N PHE A 457 8.57 -33.57 2.94
CA PHE A 457 7.63 -33.29 1.86
C PHE A 457 8.22 -32.28 0.87
N TYR A 458 8.12 -32.55 -0.44
CA TYR A 458 8.07 -31.51 -1.45
C TYR A 458 6.62 -31.06 -1.60
N ASN A 459 6.37 -29.77 -1.49
CA ASN A 459 5.07 -29.13 -1.68
C ASN A 459 5.21 -27.85 -2.49
N GLU A 460 4.10 -27.33 -3.03
CA GLU A 460 4.12 -26.10 -3.78
C GLU A 460 3.83 -24.87 -2.90
N TYR A 461 4.30 -23.72 -3.34
CA TYR A 461 4.23 -22.42 -2.68
C TYR A 461 2.79 -22.00 -2.32
N ASN A 462 1.82 -22.26 -3.24
CA ASN A 462 0.48 -21.72 -3.15
C ASN A 462 -0.38 -22.30 -2.02
N TYR A 463 0.00 -23.45 -1.46
CA TYR A 463 -0.70 -24.08 -0.35
C TYR A 463 0.20 -24.49 0.83
N GLY A 464 1.50 -24.22 0.74
CA GLY A 464 2.45 -24.57 1.79
C GLY A 464 2.07 -24.00 3.15
N SER A 465 1.58 -22.75 3.19
CA SER A 465 1.11 -22.15 4.45
C SER A 465 -0.11 -22.85 5.04
N TYR A 466 -0.96 -23.47 4.22
CA TYR A 466 -2.06 -24.29 4.73
C TYR A 466 -1.54 -25.59 5.36
N MET A 467 -0.56 -26.27 4.75
CA MET A 467 0.11 -27.44 5.34
C MET A 467 0.78 -27.09 6.67
N LEU A 468 1.50 -25.97 6.70
CA LEU A 468 2.12 -25.43 7.92
C LEU A 468 1.05 -25.19 9.02
N TYR A 469 -0.07 -24.60 8.67
CA TYR A 469 -1.20 -24.44 9.59
C TYR A 469 -1.72 -25.77 10.15
N ARG A 470 -1.68 -26.84 9.34
CA ARG A 470 -2.03 -28.20 9.74
C ARG A 470 -0.91 -28.93 10.50
N ASN A 471 0.17 -28.23 10.91
CA ASN A 471 1.37 -28.75 11.57
C ASN A 471 2.14 -29.80 10.74
N ILE A 472 2.06 -29.73 9.42
CA ILE A 472 2.85 -30.55 8.51
C ILE A 472 4.09 -29.75 8.11
N PRO A 473 5.33 -30.22 8.39
CA PRO A 473 6.56 -29.53 7.99
C PRO A 473 6.65 -29.40 6.47
N VAL A 474 7.04 -28.24 5.99
CA VAL A 474 6.97 -27.88 4.57
C VAL A 474 8.36 -27.68 3.94
N PHE A 475 8.46 -27.92 2.62
CA PHE A 475 9.60 -27.50 1.80
C PHE A 475 9.58 -25.98 1.59
N ILE A 476 8.40 -25.45 1.26
CA ILE A 476 8.20 -24.03 0.99
C ILE A 476 6.79 -23.60 1.40
N ASP A 477 6.63 -22.34 1.76
CA ASP A 477 5.34 -21.68 1.97
C ASP A 477 5.36 -20.23 1.45
N SER A 478 4.29 -19.48 1.63
CA SER A 478 4.18 -18.13 1.06
C SER A 478 5.07 -17.05 1.70
N ARG A 479 5.93 -17.41 2.65
CA ARG A 479 6.99 -16.54 3.19
C ARG A 479 8.25 -16.60 2.32
N ALA A 480 8.14 -16.27 1.04
CA ALA A 480 9.21 -16.42 0.05
C ALA A 480 10.59 -15.92 0.51
N ASP A 481 10.61 -14.74 1.16
CA ASP A 481 11.86 -14.14 1.64
C ASP A 481 12.60 -15.04 2.64
N LEU A 482 11.87 -15.85 3.44
CA LEU A 482 12.45 -16.80 4.38
C LEU A 482 13.43 -17.78 3.70
N TYR A 483 13.11 -18.22 2.48
CA TYR A 483 13.82 -19.25 1.75
C TYR A 483 14.93 -18.71 0.84
N ALA A 484 15.08 -17.38 0.77
CA ALA A 484 16.15 -16.72 0.02
C ALA A 484 17.42 -16.56 0.88
N PRO A 485 18.64 -16.73 0.33
CA PRO A 485 19.90 -16.67 1.07
C PRO A 485 20.08 -15.39 1.89
N GLU A 486 19.64 -14.25 1.37
CA GLU A 486 19.77 -12.94 2.02
C GLU A 486 19.04 -12.87 3.37
N PHE A 487 18.00 -13.70 3.56
CA PHE A 487 17.20 -13.76 4.77
C PHE A 487 17.45 -15.04 5.58
N SER A 488 17.50 -16.20 4.92
CA SER A 488 17.63 -17.50 5.57
C SER A 488 18.93 -17.66 6.34
N GLY A 489 20.01 -17.06 5.84
CA GLY A 489 21.37 -17.25 6.34
C GLY A 489 22.03 -18.55 5.83
N LEU A 490 21.37 -19.30 4.93
CA LEU A 490 21.90 -20.46 4.26
C LEU A 490 22.61 -20.06 2.96
N GLN A 491 23.47 -20.95 2.43
CA GLN A 491 24.10 -20.76 1.11
C GLN A 491 23.16 -21.16 -0.02
N ASP A 492 22.28 -22.13 0.21
CA ASP A 492 21.31 -22.60 -0.77
C ASP A 492 20.17 -21.61 -0.96
N ASP A 493 19.78 -21.35 -2.20
CA ASP A 493 18.59 -20.61 -2.57
C ASP A 493 17.40 -21.56 -2.75
N ILE A 494 16.78 -21.91 -1.62
CA ILE A 494 15.65 -22.86 -1.58
C ILE A 494 14.47 -22.31 -2.41
N PHE A 495 14.29 -20.99 -2.45
CA PHE A 495 13.23 -20.38 -3.23
C PHE A 495 13.44 -20.58 -4.73
N MET A 496 14.68 -20.38 -5.22
CA MET A 496 15.01 -20.60 -6.63
C MET A 496 14.97 -22.10 -6.99
N ASP A 497 15.48 -22.97 -6.13
CA ASP A 497 15.37 -24.42 -6.33
C ASP A 497 13.90 -24.86 -6.47
N PHE A 498 12.98 -24.26 -5.69
CA PHE A 498 11.55 -24.48 -5.87
C PHE A 498 11.03 -23.93 -7.21
N ILE A 499 11.36 -22.70 -7.59
CA ILE A 499 10.92 -22.08 -8.85
C ILE A 499 11.38 -22.92 -10.05
N GLU A 500 12.63 -23.34 -10.05
CA GLU A 500 13.21 -24.15 -11.13
C GLU A 500 12.59 -25.54 -11.21
N THR A 501 12.34 -26.17 -10.06
CA THR A 501 11.66 -27.48 -9.98
C THR A 501 10.22 -27.40 -10.46
N SER A 502 9.45 -26.44 -9.96
CA SER A 502 8.03 -26.27 -10.34
C SER A 502 7.86 -25.86 -11.80
N GLY A 503 8.82 -25.08 -12.32
CA GLY A 503 8.92 -24.69 -13.73
C GLY A 503 9.41 -25.80 -14.67
N ILE A 504 10.06 -26.84 -14.14
CA ILE A 504 10.78 -27.89 -14.87
C ILE A 504 11.93 -27.29 -15.71
N SER A 505 12.60 -26.28 -15.18
CA SER A 505 13.86 -25.78 -15.77
C SER A 505 15.09 -26.59 -15.31
N VAL A 506 14.95 -27.33 -14.22
CA VAL A 506 15.90 -28.37 -13.78
C VAL A 506 15.15 -29.70 -13.62
N PHE A 507 15.89 -30.80 -13.65
CA PHE A 507 15.30 -32.10 -13.41
C PHE A 507 14.95 -32.27 -11.94
N TYR A 508 13.65 -32.44 -11.63
CA TYR A 508 13.14 -32.45 -10.27
C TYR A 508 13.83 -33.48 -9.34
N GLU A 509 14.27 -34.62 -9.88
CA GLU A 509 14.97 -35.64 -9.11
C GLU A 509 16.31 -35.17 -8.53
N ASP A 510 17.02 -34.27 -9.21
CA ASP A 510 18.28 -33.73 -8.71
C ASP A 510 18.03 -32.87 -7.45
N ILE A 511 16.96 -32.07 -7.47
CA ILE A 511 16.55 -31.27 -6.32
C ILE A 511 16.00 -32.19 -5.21
N PHE A 512 15.22 -33.20 -5.55
CA PHE A 512 14.70 -34.15 -4.56
C PHE A 512 15.81 -34.93 -3.87
N LYS A 513 16.87 -35.30 -4.59
CA LYS A 513 18.08 -35.89 -4.01
C LYS A 513 18.84 -34.91 -3.14
N LYS A 514 19.07 -33.67 -3.64
CA LYS A 514 19.76 -32.60 -2.89
C LYS A 514 19.17 -32.43 -1.48
N TYR A 515 17.85 -32.39 -1.37
CA TYR A 515 17.15 -32.14 -0.12
C TYR A 515 16.69 -33.40 0.63
N GLY A 516 16.90 -34.59 0.05
CA GLY A 516 16.45 -35.86 0.64
C GLY A 516 14.94 -35.97 0.75
N ILE A 517 14.19 -35.47 -0.26
CA ILE A 517 12.73 -35.54 -0.31
C ILE A 517 12.27 -36.99 -0.26
N THR A 518 11.35 -37.31 0.62
CA THR A 518 10.75 -38.64 0.80
C THR A 518 9.32 -38.72 0.27
N HIS A 519 8.59 -37.62 0.29
CA HIS A 519 7.20 -37.56 -0.16
C HIS A 519 6.97 -36.32 -1.03
N VAL A 520 6.05 -36.43 -1.99
CA VAL A 520 5.64 -35.36 -2.87
C VAL A 520 4.15 -35.17 -2.72
N ILE A 521 3.71 -33.93 -2.39
CA ILE A 521 2.32 -33.52 -2.52
C ILE A 521 2.24 -32.48 -3.64
N ALA A 522 1.34 -32.67 -4.59
CA ALA A 522 1.25 -31.82 -5.76
C ALA A 522 -0.20 -31.65 -6.23
N TYR A 523 -0.49 -30.55 -6.95
CA TYR A 523 -1.71 -30.47 -7.73
C TYR A 523 -1.71 -31.51 -8.84
N LYS A 524 -2.88 -32.06 -9.18
CA LYS A 524 -3.02 -33.01 -10.29
C LYS A 524 -2.55 -32.47 -11.64
N ASP A 525 -2.72 -31.19 -11.86
CA ASP A 525 -2.35 -30.48 -13.08
C ASP A 525 -0.96 -29.83 -13.00
N SER A 526 -0.21 -30.04 -11.91
CA SER A 526 1.16 -29.55 -11.81
C SER A 526 2.10 -30.28 -12.76
N LYS A 527 3.14 -29.58 -13.24
CA LYS A 527 4.12 -30.14 -14.18
C LYS A 527 4.86 -31.33 -13.57
N VAL A 528 5.23 -31.23 -12.29
CA VAL A 528 5.91 -32.31 -11.56
C VAL A 528 5.06 -33.58 -11.55
N ASN A 529 3.75 -33.46 -11.16
CA ASN A 529 2.83 -34.58 -11.19
C ASN A 529 2.65 -35.14 -12.61
N MET A 530 2.51 -34.29 -13.61
CA MET A 530 2.33 -34.73 -15.00
C MET A 530 3.51 -35.61 -15.48
N ILE A 531 4.73 -35.27 -15.07
CA ILE A 531 5.91 -36.08 -15.44
C ILE A 531 5.93 -37.40 -14.67
N ILE A 532 5.78 -37.36 -13.33
CA ILE A 532 5.77 -38.59 -12.51
C ILE A 532 4.70 -39.55 -12.99
N ASN A 533 3.49 -39.09 -13.26
CA ASN A 533 2.37 -39.91 -13.68
C ASN A 533 2.54 -40.49 -15.10
N LYS A 534 2.96 -39.66 -16.08
CA LYS A 534 3.13 -40.09 -17.48
C LYS A 534 4.35 -40.98 -17.72
N SER A 535 5.43 -40.80 -16.97
CA SER A 535 6.61 -41.62 -17.06
C SER A 535 6.44 -43.02 -16.44
N ASN A 536 5.32 -43.24 -15.70
CA ASN A 536 5.11 -44.41 -14.86
C ASN A 536 6.35 -44.71 -14.00
N ASP A 537 6.88 -43.65 -13.36
CA ASP A 537 8.15 -43.74 -12.64
C ASP A 537 7.99 -44.69 -11.43
N LEU A 538 8.62 -45.86 -11.54
CA LEU A 538 8.59 -46.92 -10.53
C LEU A 538 9.24 -46.50 -9.20
N ASN A 539 9.94 -45.36 -9.17
CA ASN A 539 10.48 -44.80 -7.95
C ASN A 539 9.40 -44.09 -7.07
N TYR A 540 8.20 -43.93 -7.59
CA TYR A 540 7.10 -43.27 -6.90
C TYR A 540 5.92 -44.20 -6.72
N LYS A 541 5.47 -44.31 -5.47
CA LYS A 541 4.24 -45.00 -5.09
C LYS A 541 3.16 -44.01 -4.75
N GLN A 542 2.05 -43.99 -5.47
CA GLN A 542 0.91 -43.14 -5.14
C GLN A 542 0.27 -43.66 -3.85
N LEU A 543 0.24 -42.80 -2.83
CA LEU A 543 -0.39 -43.08 -1.53
C LEU A 543 -1.82 -42.58 -1.44
N TYR A 544 -2.09 -41.43 -2.06
CA TYR A 544 -3.39 -40.76 -1.99
C TYR A 544 -3.66 -39.99 -3.29
N CYS A 545 -4.93 -39.86 -3.64
CA CYS A 545 -5.38 -39.02 -4.75
C CYS A 545 -6.84 -38.62 -4.54
N ASP A 546 -7.14 -37.32 -4.60
CA ASP A 546 -8.50 -36.79 -4.66
C ASP A 546 -8.74 -36.04 -5.99
N ASP A 547 -9.73 -35.17 -6.08
CA ASP A 547 -10.04 -34.45 -7.32
C ASP A 547 -8.96 -33.44 -7.72
N ASN A 548 -8.23 -32.86 -6.76
CA ASN A 548 -7.31 -31.75 -6.95
C ASN A 548 -5.85 -32.10 -6.63
N PHE A 549 -5.60 -33.00 -5.68
CA PHE A 549 -4.27 -33.29 -5.13
C PHE A 549 -3.89 -34.75 -5.24
N VAL A 550 -2.58 -35.01 -5.27
CA VAL A 550 -1.99 -36.35 -5.23
C VAL A 550 -0.81 -36.35 -4.25
N ILE A 551 -0.62 -37.49 -3.56
CA ILE A 551 0.52 -37.73 -2.68
C ILE A 551 1.26 -38.96 -3.17
N TYR A 552 2.59 -38.83 -3.33
CA TYR A 552 3.50 -39.91 -3.65
C TYR A 552 4.50 -40.13 -2.52
N GLU A 553 4.84 -41.38 -2.28
CA GLU A 553 6.03 -41.82 -1.55
C GLU A 553 7.16 -42.11 -2.55
N ARG A 554 8.35 -41.58 -2.28
CA ARG A 554 9.55 -41.84 -3.08
C ARG A 554 10.29 -43.06 -2.53
N LEU A 555 10.30 -44.17 -3.30
CA LEU A 555 10.77 -45.47 -2.85
C LEU A 555 12.30 -45.56 -2.69
N ASN A 556 13.06 -44.76 -3.46
CA ASN A 556 14.53 -44.74 -3.45
C ASN A 556 15.11 -43.59 -2.60
N SER A 557 14.43 -43.19 -1.54
CA SER A 557 14.89 -42.12 -0.65
C SER A 557 16.08 -42.51 0.25
N ASN A 558 16.50 -43.79 0.26
CA ASN A 558 17.63 -44.29 1.03
C ASN A 558 18.96 -44.00 0.31
N PHE A 559 19.26 -42.74 0.00
CA PHE A 559 20.65 -42.34 -0.29
C PHE A 559 21.28 -41.81 1.00
N GLY A 560 21.56 -42.74 1.92
CA GLY A 560 22.49 -42.51 2.98
C GLY A 560 23.89 -42.84 2.47
N GLY A 561 24.73 -41.83 2.36
CA GLY A 561 26.18 -41.88 2.53
C GLY A 561 27.00 -42.82 1.62
N GLU A 562 27.64 -42.25 0.62
CA GLU A 562 29.05 -42.44 0.36
C GLU A 562 29.76 -41.10 0.31
#